data_5417fa4da6a86bfecfb6810fb4c75f36
#
_entry.id   5417fa4da6a86bfecfb6810fb4c75f36
#
_cell.length_a   1.000
_cell.length_b   1.000
_cell.length_c   1.000
_cell.angle_alpha   90.00
_cell.angle_beta   90.00
_cell.angle_gamma   90.00
#
_symmetry.space_group_name_H-M   'P 1'
#
loop_
_entity.id
_entity.type
_entity.pdbx_description
1 polymer ?
#
loop_
_entity_poly.entity_id
_entity_poly.type
_entity_poly.pdbx_seq_one_letter_code
_entity_poly.pdbx_strand_id
1 'polypeptide(L)'
;MLIAFNKPHGVLSQFTPEPGSRWRTLSAFGLPSDVYPIGRLDADSEGLLLLSDEPGLNAKLLDPENGHVREYWVQVERIPEAATLTQLQGGVTLDGRSTRPCRAWLLDPQPALAPRDPPIRFRKNVPDCWLGLELTEGRNRQVRRMTAAVGHPTLRLFRVRIGKFFLGQLAPGSWRELEAEERALVLG
;
A
#
# COMPACT_ATOMS: atom_id res chain seq x y z
N MET A 1 -3.72 -15.23 -15.79
CA MET A 1 -3.04 -15.40 -14.47
C MET A 1 -3.19 -14.13 -13.64
N LEU A 2 -3.49 -14.22 -12.35
CA LEU A 2 -3.45 -13.09 -11.42
C LEU A 2 -2.63 -13.50 -10.20
N ILE A 3 -1.60 -12.70 -9.89
CA ILE A 3 -0.60 -12.99 -8.86
C ILE A 3 -0.72 -11.98 -7.73
N ALA A 4 -0.67 -12.46 -6.48
CA ALA A 4 -0.38 -11.64 -5.30
C ALA A 4 1.10 -11.74 -4.97
N PHE A 5 1.75 -10.59 -4.86
CA PHE A 5 3.15 -10.45 -4.45
C PHE A 5 3.22 -9.59 -3.19
N ASN A 6 3.90 -10.08 -2.17
CA ASN A 6 4.25 -9.26 -1.01
C ASN A 6 5.53 -8.47 -1.29
N LYS A 7 5.36 -7.27 -1.85
CA LYS A 7 6.46 -6.41 -2.24
C LYS A 7 7.22 -5.89 -1.01
N PRO A 8 8.50 -6.20 -0.85
CA PRO A 8 9.28 -5.66 0.26
C PRO A 8 9.67 -4.19 0.03
N HIS A 9 10.12 -3.53 1.08
CA HIS A 9 10.74 -2.21 1.00
C HIS A 9 11.96 -2.23 0.05
N GLY A 10 12.21 -1.13 -0.63
CA GLY A 10 13.38 -1.00 -1.50
C GLY A 10 13.24 -1.62 -2.88
N VAL A 11 12.01 -1.93 -3.31
CA VAL A 11 11.71 -2.56 -4.60
C VAL A 11 10.79 -1.67 -5.43
N LEU A 12 11.19 -1.35 -6.64
CA LEU A 12 10.37 -0.65 -7.64
C LEU A 12 9.28 -1.60 -8.17
N SER A 13 8.08 -1.06 -8.41
CA SER A 13 6.97 -1.80 -9.03
C SER A 13 7.15 -1.88 -10.55
N GLN A 14 8.30 -2.35 -11.00
CA GLN A 14 8.66 -2.53 -12.42
C GLN A 14 9.79 -3.53 -12.57
N PHE A 15 9.91 -4.15 -13.75
CA PHE A 15 10.97 -5.12 -14.06
C PHE A 15 12.27 -4.45 -14.53
N THR A 16 12.16 -3.31 -15.22
CA THR A 16 13.33 -2.59 -15.75
C THR A 16 13.90 -1.65 -14.68
N PRO A 17 15.21 -1.66 -14.43
CA PRO A 17 15.83 -0.74 -13.51
C PRO A 17 15.79 0.70 -14.04
N GLU A 18 15.68 1.66 -13.13
CA GLU A 18 15.83 3.09 -13.47
C GLU A 18 17.33 3.46 -13.45
N PRO A 19 17.82 4.21 -14.43
CA PRO A 19 19.22 4.66 -14.44
C PRO A 19 19.58 5.41 -13.15
N GLY A 20 20.67 4.99 -12.51
CA GLY A 20 21.13 5.59 -11.25
C GLY A 20 20.31 5.22 -10.01
N SER A 21 19.28 4.41 -10.14
CA SER A 21 18.48 3.95 -8.99
C SER A 21 19.24 2.90 -8.18
N ARG A 22 19.19 3.07 -6.85
CA ARG A 22 19.69 2.05 -5.90
C ARG A 22 18.66 0.95 -5.60
N TRP A 23 17.44 1.11 -6.08
CA TRP A 23 16.34 0.21 -5.75
C TRP A 23 16.38 -1.06 -6.60
N ARG A 24 16.04 -2.18 -5.98
CA ARG A 24 15.81 -3.43 -6.70
C ARG A 24 14.56 -3.33 -7.57
N THR A 25 14.41 -4.23 -8.52
CA THR A 25 13.21 -4.34 -9.35
C THR A 25 12.50 -5.66 -9.15
N LEU A 26 11.34 -5.84 -9.74
CA LEU A 26 10.56 -7.08 -9.70
C LEU A 26 11.30 -8.26 -10.32
N SER A 27 12.26 -8.03 -11.22
CA SER A 27 13.09 -9.07 -11.85
C SER A 27 13.90 -9.91 -10.85
N ALA A 28 14.11 -9.39 -9.62
CA ALA A 28 14.87 -10.09 -8.58
C ALA A 28 14.08 -11.16 -7.81
N PHE A 29 12.79 -11.40 -8.14
CA PHE A 29 11.89 -12.22 -7.32
C PHE A 29 11.35 -13.47 -8.03
N GLY A 30 11.88 -13.84 -9.21
CA GLY A 30 11.45 -15.04 -9.94
C GLY A 30 9.98 -15.02 -10.38
N LEU A 31 9.41 -13.84 -10.58
CA LEU A 31 8.07 -13.67 -11.14
C LEU A 31 8.02 -14.17 -12.58
N PRO A 32 6.89 -14.70 -13.08
CA PRO A 32 6.72 -15.06 -14.49
C PRO A 32 7.05 -13.89 -15.43
N SER A 33 7.57 -14.20 -16.62
CA SER A 33 8.12 -13.20 -17.56
C SER A 33 7.07 -12.32 -18.23
N ASP A 34 5.84 -12.80 -18.30
CA ASP A 34 4.72 -12.20 -19.05
C ASP A 34 3.71 -11.45 -18.17
N VAL A 35 3.95 -11.40 -16.86
CA VAL A 35 3.10 -10.64 -15.94
C VAL A 35 3.57 -9.20 -15.77
N TYR A 36 2.61 -8.29 -15.59
CA TYR A 36 2.85 -6.87 -15.36
C TYR A 36 2.16 -6.40 -14.08
N PRO A 37 2.73 -5.45 -13.33
CA PRO A 37 2.11 -4.95 -12.12
C PRO A 37 0.82 -4.19 -12.42
N ILE A 38 -0.22 -4.46 -11.64
CA ILE A 38 -1.47 -3.73 -11.64
C ILE A 38 -1.32 -2.55 -10.69
N GLY A 39 -1.11 -1.38 -11.28
CA GLY A 39 -0.75 -0.18 -10.54
C GLY A 39 0.64 -0.26 -9.93
N ARG A 40 0.90 0.61 -8.96
CA ARG A 40 2.23 0.75 -8.35
C ARG A 40 2.13 0.86 -6.83
N LEU A 41 3.16 0.37 -6.16
CA LEU A 41 3.59 0.78 -4.83
C LEU A 41 4.93 1.48 -4.97
N ASP A 42 5.13 2.58 -4.26
CA ASP A 42 6.43 3.26 -4.22
C ASP A 42 7.53 2.31 -3.72
N ALA A 43 8.77 2.59 -4.05
CA ALA A 43 9.90 1.75 -3.63
C ALA A 43 9.99 1.62 -2.10
N ASP A 44 9.64 2.69 -1.38
CA ASP A 44 9.63 2.75 0.09
C ASP A 44 8.33 2.25 0.74
N SER A 45 7.38 1.70 -0.05
CA SER A 45 6.12 1.11 0.41
C SER A 45 6.16 -0.40 0.26
N GLU A 46 5.42 -1.10 1.12
CA GLU A 46 5.46 -2.56 1.25
C GLU A 46 4.06 -3.17 1.05
N GLY A 47 4.01 -4.49 0.93
CA GLY A 47 2.77 -5.27 0.97
C GLY A 47 2.21 -5.65 -0.39
N LEU A 48 0.91 -5.83 -0.47
CA LEU A 48 0.22 -6.41 -1.60
C LEU A 48 0.40 -5.62 -2.90
N LEU A 49 1.08 -6.21 -3.85
CA LEU A 49 1.13 -5.80 -5.24
C LEU A 49 0.53 -6.92 -6.10
N LEU A 50 -0.47 -6.58 -6.91
CA LEU A 50 -1.03 -7.52 -7.88
C LEU A 50 -0.26 -7.43 -9.19
N LEU A 51 -0.07 -8.58 -9.85
CA LEU A 51 0.48 -8.67 -11.20
C LEU A 51 -0.40 -9.59 -12.05
N SER A 52 -0.48 -9.33 -13.35
CA SER A 52 -1.26 -10.16 -14.27
C SER A 52 -0.71 -10.06 -15.68
N ASP A 53 -0.95 -11.12 -16.47
CA ASP A 53 -0.78 -11.19 -17.93
C ASP A 53 -2.06 -10.79 -18.68
N GLU A 54 -3.18 -10.55 -17.98
CA GLU A 54 -4.48 -10.31 -18.58
C GLU A 54 -4.65 -8.87 -19.07
N PRO A 55 -4.91 -8.66 -20.39
CA PRO A 55 -5.21 -7.34 -20.92
C PRO A 55 -6.45 -6.72 -20.27
N GLY A 56 -6.41 -5.42 -19.99
CA GLY A 56 -7.56 -4.67 -19.48
C GLY A 56 -7.80 -4.79 -17.97
N LEU A 57 -7.23 -5.77 -17.27
CA LEU A 57 -7.40 -5.92 -15.83
C LEU A 57 -6.83 -4.73 -15.06
N ASN A 58 -5.74 -4.16 -15.55
CA ASN A 58 -5.14 -2.95 -14.99
C ASN A 58 -6.12 -1.76 -15.02
N ALA A 59 -6.77 -1.51 -16.16
CA ALA A 59 -7.77 -0.44 -16.27
C ALA A 59 -8.96 -0.71 -15.33
N LYS A 60 -9.49 -1.94 -15.29
CA LYS A 60 -10.61 -2.31 -14.42
C LYS A 60 -10.33 -2.05 -12.95
N LEU A 61 -9.14 -2.40 -12.45
CA LEU A 61 -8.79 -2.29 -11.03
C LEU A 61 -8.27 -0.90 -10.62
N LEU A 62 -7.80 -0.10 -11.56
CA LEU A 62 -7.23 1.23 -11.24
C LEU A 62 -8.18 2.37 -11.50
N ASP A 63 -9.22 2.17 -12.28
CA ASP A 63 -10.21 3.22 -12.56
C ASP A 63 -10.86 3.68 -11.25
N PRO A 64 -10.74 4.95 -10.89
CA PRO A 64 -11.35 5.50 -9.67
C PRO A 64 -12.89 5.41 -9.66
N GLU A 65 -13.53 5.30 -10.82
CA GLU A 65 -14.99 5.15 -10.92
C GLU A 65 -15.45 3.77 -10.45
N ASN A 66 -14.63 2.75 -10.58
CA ASN A 66 -14.90 1.41 -10.07
C ASN A 66 -14.78 1.32 -8.54
N GLY A 67 -14.20 2.33 -7.88
CA GLY A 67 -14.21 2.44 -6.43
C GLY A 67 -13.52 1.31 -5.67
N HIS A 68 -12.60 0.57 -6.30
CA HIS A 68 -11.90 -0.53 -5.64
C HIS A 68 -11.14 -0.05 -4.40
N VAL A 69 -11.55 -0.59 -3.26
CA VAL A 69 -10.97 -0.25 -1.96
C VAL A 69 -9.56 -0.80 -1.85
N ARG A 70 -8.65 0.01 -1.34
CA ARG A 70 -7.29 -0.39 -0.94
C ARG A 70 -7.09 -0.04 0.52
N GLU A 71 -6.73 -1.03 1.31
CA GLU A 71 -6.45 -0.84 2.73
C GLU A 71 -4.95 -0.83 2.98
N TYR A 72 -4.55 0.14 3.76
CA TYR A 72 -3.16 0.34 4.17
C TYR A 72 -3.06 0.32 5.69
N TRP A 73 -2.03 -0.35 6.20
CA TRP A 73 -1.54 -0.16 7.55
C TRP A 73 -0.38 0.82 7.51
N VAL A 74 -0.48 1.85 8.30
CA VAL A 74 0.41 3.02 8.23
C VAL A 74 0.99 3.28 9.60
N GLN A 75 2.28 3.04 9.77
CA GLN A 75 2.98 3.44 10.97
C GLN A 75 3.33 4.92 10.86
N VAL A 76 2.88 5.71 11.82
CA VAL A 76 3.04 7.16 11.84
C VAL A 76 3.75 7.62 13.11
N GLU A 77 4.43 8.77 13.04
CA GLU A 77 4.92 9.48 14.23
C GLU A 77 3.76 10.07 15.00
N ARG A 78 3.81 9.98 16.31
CA ARG A 78 2.81 10.43 17.29
C ARG A 78 1.52 9.62 17.20
N ILE A 79 0.79 9.59 18.29
CA ILE A 79 -0.52 8.94 18.35
C ILE A 79 -1.58 9.99 18.02
N PRO A 80 -2.35 9.82 16.93
CA PRO A 80 -3.36 10.80 16.56
C PRO A 80 -4.55 10.76 17.51
N GLU A 81 -5.08 11.94 17.80
CA GLU A 81 -6.33 12.10 18.53
C GLU A 81 -7.54 11.82 17.62
N ALA A 82 -8.71 11.62 18.23
CA ALA A 82 -9.96 11.37 17.50
C ALA A 82 -10.29 12.46 16.46
N ALA A 83 -9.99 13.72 16.77
CA ALA A 83 -10.17 14.84 15.84
C ALA A 83 -9.31 14.70 14.57
N THR A 84 -8.08 14.25 14.72
CA THR A 84 -7.18 13.97 13.58
C THR A 84 -7.69 12.85 12.69
N LEU A 85 -8.19 11.77 13.29
CA LEU A 85 -8.81 10.67 12.52
C LEU A 85 -10.04 11.15 11.78
N THR A 86 -10.89 11.97 12.40
CA THR A 86 -12.06 12.59 11.75
C THR A 86 -11.65 13.48 10.57
N GLN A 87 -10.57 14.25 10.72
CA GLN A 87 -10.03 15.07 9.63
C GLN A 87 -9.55 14.22 8.45
N LEU A 88 -8.84 13.11 8.71
CA LEU A 88 -8.44 12.16 7.66
C LEU A 88 -9.65 11.56 6.95
N GLN A 89 -10.68 11.17 7.72
CA GLN A 89 -11.93 10.58 7.18
C GLN A 89 -12.68 11.54 6.27
N GLY A 90 -12.74 12.81 6.61
CA GLY A 90 -13.38 13.85 5.81
C GLY A 90 -12.63 14.22 4.52
N GLY A 91 -11.39 13.75 4.40
CA GLY A 91 -10.47 14.11 3.33
C GLY A 91 -9.61 15.33 3.69
N VAL A 92 -8.44 15.40 3.08
CA VAL A 92 -7.48 16.48 3.27
C VAL A 92 -7.10 17.13 1.96
N THR A 93 -6.79 18.42 2.00
CA THR A 93 -6.37 19.16 0.80
C THR A 93 -4.89 18.89 0.49
N LEU A 94 -4.63 18.35 -0.70
CA LEU A 94 -3.30 18.11 -1.24
C LEU A 94 -3.17 18.85 -2.58
N ASP A 95 -2.19 19.74 -2.70
CA ASP A 95 -1.97 20.58 -3.91
C ASP A 95 -3.24 21.32 -4.37
N GLY A 96 -3.97 21.90 -3.44
CA GLY A 96 -5.20 22.66 -3.73
C GLY A 96 -6.42 21.79 -4.09
N ARG A 97 -6.33 20.46 -3.98
CA ARG A 97 -7.45 19.53 -4.26
C ARG A 97 -7.71 18.64 -3.07
N SER A 98 -8.95 18.57 -2.61
CA SER A 98 -9.34 17.64 -1.56
C SER A 98 -9.23 16.18 -2.02
N THR A 99 -8.79 15.31 -1.12
CA THR A 99 -8.91 13.87 -1.31
C THR A 99 -10.35 13.43 -1.12
N ARG A 100 -10.73 12.29 -1.67
CA ARG A 100 -12.01 11.67 -1.36
C ARG A 100 -12.10 11.35 0.14
N PRO A 101 -13.29 11.37 0.74
CA PRO A 101 -13.48 10.79 2.07
C PRO A 101 -12.98 9.36 2.12
N CYS A 102 -12.45 8.96 3.26
CA CYS A 102 -11.89 7.63 3.46
C CYS A 102 -12.26 7.07 4.85
N ARG A 103 -11.95 5.80 5.10
CA ARG A 103 -11.96 5.28 6.46
C ARG A 103 -10.57 5.41 7.06
N ALA A 104 -10.49 5.88 8.31
CA ALA A 104 -9.26 5.98 9.07
C ALA A 104 -9.53 5.60 10.52
N TRP A 105 -8.69 4.74 11.10
CA TRP A 105 -8.83 4.28 12.48
C TRP A 105 -7.48 3.90 13.08
N LEU A 106 -7.39 3.93 14.39
CA LEU A 106 -6.26 3.37 15.11
C LEU A 106 -6.39 1.85 15.08
N LEU A 107 -5.31 1.14 14.71
CA LEU A 107 -5.32 -0.32 14.75
C LEU A 107 -5.25 -0.80 16.21
N ASP A 108 -6.17 -1.65 16.59
CA ASP A 108 -6.21 -2.29 17.92
C ASP A 108 -6.63 -3.77 17.75
N PRO A 109 -5.79 -4.74 18.10
CA PRO A 109 -4.42 -4.56 18.57
C PRO A 109 -3.48 -3.98 17.50
N GLN A 110 -2.38 -3.35 17.93
CA GLN A 110 -1.31 -2.90 17.02
C GLN A 110 -0.67 -4.11 16.32
N PRO A 111 -0.42 -4.05 14.98
CA PRO A 111 0.05 -5.20 14.23
C PRO A 111 1.50 -5.56 14.58
N ALA A 112 1.76 -6.85 14.76
CA ALA A 112 3.10 -7.39 14.94
C ALA A 112 3.72 -7.76 13.58
N LEU A 113 4.08 -6.76 12.78
CA LEU A 113 4.79 -7.00 11.52
C LEU A 113 6.28 -7.22 11.77
N ALA A 114 6.88 -8.12 10.98
CA ALA A 114 8.32 -8.32 10.99
C ALA A 114 9.08 -6.98 10.81
N PRO A 115 10.22 -6.78 11.47
CA PRO A 115 11.04 -5.58 11.30
C PRO A 115 11.34 -5.34 9.82
N ARG A 116 11.31 -4.08 9.39
CA ARG A 116 11.71 -3.70 8.05
C ARG A 116 13.23 -3.69 7.92
N ASP A 117 13.72 -4.05 6.74
CA ASP A 117 15.13 -3.89 6.37
C ASP A 117 15.26 -2.91 5.18
N PRO A 118 16.00 -1.80 5.32
CA PRO A 118 16.60 -1.28 6.55
C PRO A 118 15.55 -0.86 7.58
N PRO A 119 15.87 -0.88 8.88
CA PRO A 119 14.93 -0.51 9.93
C PRO A 119 14.43 0.93 9.79
N ILE A 120 13.25 1.21 10.31
CA ILE A 120 12.76 2.59 10.41
C ILE A 120 13.66 3.40 11.35
N ARG A 121 13.74 4.70 11.09
CA ARG A 121 14.47 5.61 11.99
C ARG A 121 13.73 5.68 13.33
N PHE A 122 14.36 5.17 14.38
CA PHE A 122 13.85 5.28 15.74
C PHE A 122 14.15 6.66 16.34
N ARG A 123 13.14 7.30 16.94
CA ARG A 123 13.26 8.54 17.70
C ARG A 123 12.82 8.30 19.13
N LYS A 124 13.76 8.31 20.09
CA LYS A 124 13.55 7.93 21.49
C LYS A 124 12.35 8.63 22.17
N ASN A 125 12.07 9.87 21.80
CA ASN A 125 11.06 10.71 22.45
C ASN A 125 9.82 10.98 21.57
N VAL A 126 9.64 10.27 20.47
CA VAL A 126 8.50 10.41 19.59
C VAL A 126 7.79 9.05 19.53
N PRO A 127 6.62 8.92 20.17
CA PRO A 127 5.85 7.68 20.07
C PRO A 127 5.39 7.46 18.63
N ASP A 128 5.15 6.24 18.26
CA ASP A 128 4.54 5.85 16.99
C ASP A 128 3.36 4.90 17.22
N CYS A 129 2.51 4.81 16.21
CA CYS A 129 1.41 3.85 16.20
C CYS A 129 1.04 3.47 14.78
N TRP A 130 0.24 2.43 14.65
CA TRP A 130 -0.30 1.98 13.38
C TRP A 130 -1.75 2.41 13.21
N LEU A 131 -2.05 2.97 12.04
CA LEU A 131 -3.38 3.33 11.58
C LEU A 131 -3.82 2.41 10.44
N GLY A 132 -5.11 2.13 10.36
CA GLY A 132 -5.74 1.60 9.16
C GLY A 132 -6.29 2.76 8.32
N LEU A 133 -6.04 2.75 7.02
CA LEU A 133 -6.67 3.65 6.04
C LEU A 133 -7.23 2.84 4.88
N GLU A 134 -8.53 3.05 4.56
CA GLU A 134 -9.16 2.53 3.35
C GLU A 134 -9.42 3.66 2.37
N LEU A 135 -8.88 3.54 1.15
CA LEU A 135 -8.99 4.52 0.08
C LEU A 135 -9.64 3.90 -1.16
N THR A 136 -10.46 4.70 -1.87
CA THR A 136 -11.04 4.35 -3.17
C THR A 136 -10.38 5.09 -4.34
N GLU A 137 -9.34 5.87 -4.07
CA GLU A 137 -8.52 6.58 -5.06
C GLU A 137 -7.04 6.34 -4.81
N GLY A 138 -6.18 6.66 -5.77
CA GLY A 138 -4.74 6.47 -5.66
C GLY A 138 -3.96 7.58 -6.35
N ARG A 139 -3.71 8.70 -5.65
CA ARG A 139 -2.83 9.77 -6.12
C ARG A 139 -1.38 9.46 -5.73
N ASN A 140 -0.44 10.11 -6.40
CA ASN A 140 0.98 9.97 -6.09
C ASN A 140 1.24 10.21 -4.59
N ARG A 141 1.81 9.19 -3.93
CA ARG A 141 2.17 9.17 -2.49
C ARG A 141 1.05 9.65 -1.56
N GLN A 142 -0.21 9.38 -1.93
CA GLN A 142 -1.38 9.96 -1.27
C GLN A 142 -1.42 9.71 0.23
N VAL A 143 -1.30 8.46 0.68
CA VAL A 143 -1.36 8.11 2.11
C VAL A 143 -0.31 8.88 2.91
N ARG A 144 0.93 8.91 2.44
CA ARG A 144 2.04 9.62 3.10
C ARG A 144 1.80 11.12 3.20
N ARG A 145 1.21 11.69 2.16
CA ARG A 145 0.88 13.11 2.11
C ARG A 145 -0.31 13.45 3.01
N MET A 146 -1.33 12.58 3.06
CA MET A 146 -2.48 12.74 3.95
C MET A 146 -2.06 12.75 5.41
N THR A 147 -1.30 11.75 5.85
CA THR A 147 -0.85 11.65 7.24
C THR A 147 0.09 12.78 7.63
N ALA A 148 0.99 13.20 6.74
CA ALA A 148 1.87 14.36 6.97
C ALA A 148 1.08 15.66 7.09
N ALA A 149 0.04 15.86 6.26
CA ALA A 149 -0.81 17.06 6.28
C ALA A 149 -1.55 17.25 7.60
N VAL A 150 -1.84 16.17 8.32
CA VAL A 150 -2.46 16.23 9.66
C VAL A 150 -1.45 16.10 10.81
N GLY A 151 -0.14 16.25 10.53
CA GLY A 151 0.92 16.29 11.56
C GLY A 151 1.47 14.92 11.99
N HIS A 152 1.14 13.83 11.28
CA HIS A 152 1.57 12.47 11.58
C HIS A 152 2.36 11.85 10.42
N PRO A 153 3.65 12.20 10.23
CA PRO A 153 4.47 11.68 9.13
C PRO A 153 4.53 10.16 9.14
N THR A 154 4.40 9.55 7.95
CA THR A 154 4.50 8.10 7.77
C THR A 154 5.93 7.60 7.93
N LEU A 155 6.13 6.65 8.83
CA LEU A 155 7.39 5.91 9.02
C LEU A 155 7.43 4.65 8.15
N ARG A 156 6.31 3.91 8.09
CA ARG A 156 6.18 2.67 7.32
C ARG A 156 4.78 2.59 6.70
N LEU A 157 4.70 2.11 5.48
CA LEU A 157 3.44 1.96 4.74
C LEU A 157 3.34 0.56 4.15
N PHE A 158 2.28 -0.14 4.53
CA PHE A 158 2.05 -1.52 4.13
C PHE A 158 0.63 -1.66 3.56
N ARG A 159 0.49 -2.06 2.28
CA ARG A 159 -0.83 -2.34 1.70
C ARG A 159 -1.23 -3.77 2.03
N VAL A 160 -2.29 -3.94 2.80
CA VAL A 160 -2.77 -5.25 3.27
C VAL A 160 -3.88 -5.83 2.43
N ARG A 161 -4.67 -4.99 1.71
CA ARG A 161 -5.88 -5.43 1.03
C ARG A 161 -6.14 -4.65 -0.25
N ILE A 162 -6.69 -5.35 -1.26
CA ILE A 162 -7.28 -4.77 -2.48
C ILE A 162 -8.63 -5.45 -2.70
N GLY A 163 -9.70 -4.67 -2.89
CA GLY A 163 -11.06 -5.19 -2.90
C GLY A 163 -11.39 -5.87 -1.57
N LYS A 164 -11.77 -7.14 -1.59
CA LYS A 164 -11.98 -7.98 -0.40
C LYS A 164 -10.83 -8.97 -0.15
N PHE A 165 -9.81 -8.99 -1.02
CA PHE A 165 -8.67 -9.89 -0.91
C PHE A 165 -7.59 -9.31 0.01
N PHE A 166 -7.24 -10.07 1.06
CA PHE A 166 -6.16 -9.76 2.00
C PHE A 166 -4.89 -10.51 1.65
N LEU A 167 -3.74 -9.85 1.82
CA LEU A 167 -2.41 -10.44 1.62
C LEU A 167 -2.15 -11.67 2.51
N GLY A 168 -2.70 -11.68 3.72
CA GLY A 168 -2.54 -12.77 4.68
C GLY A 168 -1.10 -12.96 5.13
N GLN A 169 -0.68 -14.23 5.22
CA GLN A 169 0.63 -14.66 5.74
C GLN A 169 1.71 -14.79 4.64
N LEU A 170 1.47 -14.28 3.45
CA LEU A 170 2.47 -14.34 2.38
C LEU A 170 3.75 -13.60 2.81
N ALA A 171 4.88 -14.30 2.82
CA ALA A 171 6.14 -13.75 3.29
C ALA A 171 6.64 -12.58 2.39
N PRO A 172 7.36 -11.58 2.94
CA PRO A 172 7.97 -10.53 2.13
C PRO A 172 8.88 -11.08 1.02
N GLY A 173 8.71 -10.59 -0.21
CA GLY A 173 9.44 -11.07 -1.39
C GLY A 173 8.88 -12.35 -2.01
N SER A 174 7.87 -12.96 -1.42
CA SER A 174 7.18 -14.12 -1.98
C SER A 174 5.96 -13.73 -2.79
N TRP A 175 5.59 -14.60 -3.72
CA TRP A 175 4.40 -14.45 -4.54
C TRP A 175 3.66 -15.78 -4.72
N ARG A 176 2.39 -15.72 -5.09
CA ARG A 176 1.59 -16.87 -5.51
C ARG A 176 0.50 -16.46 -6.48
N GLU A 177 0.07 -17.39 -7.30
CA GLU A 177 -1.13 -17.22 -8.11
C GLU A 177 -2.39 -17.25 -7.25
N LEU A 178 -3.40 -16.47 -7.64
CA LEU A 178 -4.70 -16.44 -6.97
C LEU A 178 -5.66 -17.43 -7.60
N GLU A 179 -6.29 -18.22 -6.75
CA GLU A 179 -7.38 -19.12 -7.14
C GLU A 179 -8.63 -18.34 -7.56
N ALA A 180 -9.57 -19.00 -8.23
CA ALA A 180 -10.76 -18.36 -8.78
C ALA A 180 -11.58 -17.58 -7.73
N GLU A 181 -11.72 -18.14 -6.54
CA GLU A 181 -12.44 -17.52 -5.41
C GLU A 181 -11.72 -16.25 -4.91
N GLU A 182 -10.40 -16.30 -4.81
CA GLU A 182 -9.58 -15.16 -4.40
C GLU A 182 -9.58 -14.04 -5.45
N ARG A 183 -9.58 -14.44 -6.73
CA ARG A 183 -9.74 -13.47 -7.84
C ARG A 183 -11.08 -12.75 -7.74
N ALA A 184 -12.15 -13.44 -7.39
CA ALA A 184 -13.47 -12.82 -7.16
C ALA A 184 -13.41 -11.79 -6.01
N LEU A 185 -12.65 -12.06 -4.95
CA LEU A 185 -12.45 -11.12 -3.84
C LEU A 185 -11.67 -9.86 -4.26
N VAL A 186 -10.76 -9.97 -5.22
CA VAL A 186 -10.04 -8.82 -5.79
C VAL A 186 -10.95 -7.98 -6.67
N LEU A 187 -11.79 -8.62 -7.47
CA LEU A 187 -12.59 -7.98 -8.52
C LEU A 187 -13.91 -7.38 -8.01
N GLY A 188 -14.33 -7.72 -6.78
CA GLY A 188 -15.53 -7.22 -6.11
C GLY A 188 -16.68 -8.15 -6.21
#